data_affa6a80e2dcd7ba8fe4bf00ce7af868
#
_entry.id   affa6a80e2dcd7ba8fe4bf00ce7af868
#
_cell.length_a   1.000
_cell.length_b   1.000
_cell.length_c   1.000
_cell.angle_alpha   90.00
_cell.angle_beta   90.00
_cell.angle_gamma   90.00
#
_symmetry.space_group_name_H-M   'P 1'
#
loop_
_entity.id
_entity.type
_entity.pdbx_description
1 polymer ?
#
loop_
_entity_poly.entity_id
_entity_poly.type
_entity_poly.pdbx_seq_one_letter_code
_entity_poly.pdbx_strand_id
1 'polypeptide(L)'
;MRQRKSSADYYSGSVRFDAEKETGLSNPSSDVPNKPNRSGPAKTKPIAEVLASKLSATNIETGLHIVATPIGNLSDITLRAVAVLRAADAIACEDTRVKGKLKTEYGLTAKLIPYHEHNADRVTPGIIKRLKSGETIALVSDAGTPLVSDPGYRLVKTALHKDISIISVPGA
;
A
#
# COMPACT_ATOMS: atom_id res chain seq x y z
N MET A 1 -9.90 -28.79 -31.37
CA MET A 1 -9.09 -27.63 -31.77
C MET A 1 -9.92 -26.36 -31.53
N ARG A 2 -9.79 -25.67 -30.38
CA ARG A 2 -10.50 -24.43 -30.07
C ARG A 2 -9.45 -23.31 -29.94
N GLN A 3 -9.48 -22.37 -30.87
CA GLN A 3 -8.62 -21.22 -30.89
C GLN A 3 -9.01 -20.25 -29.75
N ARG A 4 -8.02 -19.80 -28.97
CA ARG A 4 -8.17 -18.74 -27.97
C ARG A 4 -8.10 -17.39 -28.69
N LYS A 5 -9.15 -16.57 -28.57
CA LYS A 5 -9.16 -15.18 -29.01
C LYS A 5 -8.34 -14.31 -28.04
N SER A 6 -7.52 -13.46 -28.62
CA SER A 6 -6.67 -12.46 -27.97
C SER A 6 -7.51 -11.32 -27.39
N SER A 7 -7.11 -10.83 -26.20
CA SER A 7 -7.80 -9.78 -25.42
C SER A 7 -7.49 -8.34 -25.87
N ALA A 8 -7.35 -8.08 -27.19
CA ALA A 8 -6.95 -6.78 -27.73
C ALA A 8 -8.10 -5.93 -28.33
N ASP A 9 -9.37 -6.38 -28.25
CA ASP A 9 -10.48 -5.75 -29.02
C ASP A 9 -11.55 -5.06 -28.16
N TYR A 10 -11.16 -4.46 -27.05
CA TYR A 10 -12.07 -3.61 -26.28
C TYR A 10 -11.40 -2.26 -25.99
N TYR A 11 -11.50 -1.32 -26.91
CA TYR A 11 -11.52 0.13 -26.72
C TYR A 11 -11.21 0.85 -28.04
N SER A 12 -12.23 0.98 -28.91
CA SER A 12 -12.25 2.01 -29.93
C SER A 12 -13.70 2.46 -30.15
N GLY A 13 -14.16 3.37 -29.30
CA GLY A 13 -15.41 4.09 -29.45
C GLY A 13 -15.08 5.58 -29.60
N SER A 14 -14.82 6.02 -30.82
CA SER A 14 -14.73 7.44 -31.16
C SER A 14 -16.14 8.05 -31.22
N VAL A 15 -16.46 8.92 -30.27
CA VAL A 15 -17.67 9.76 -30.33
C VAL A 15 -17.36 10.97 -31.23
N ARG A 16 -18.00 11.04 -32.38
CA ARG A 16 -18.01 12.24 -33.23
C ARG A 16 -19.08 13.19 -32.71
N PHE A 17 -18.69 14.42 -32.41
CA PHE A 17 -19.63 15.53 -32.25
C PHE A 17 -19.80 16.22 -33.58
N ASP A 18 -21.01 16.18 -34.15
CA ASP A 18 -21.40 16.98 -35.31
C ASP A 18 -21.66 18.40 -34.84
N ALA A 19 -20.94 19.33 -35.46
CA ALA A 19 -21.21 20.77 -35.38
C ALA A 19 -22.16 21.15 -36.49
N GLU A 20 -23.35 21.65 -36.16
CA GLU A 20 -24.13 22.61 -36.99
C GLU A 20 -25.31 23.15 -36.21
N LYS A 21 -25.34 24.44 -35.88
CA LYS A 21 -26.16 25.51 -36.51
C LYS A 21 -26.03 26.81 -35.74
N GLU A 22 -25.51 27.78 -36.46
CA GLU A 22 -25.58 29.19 -36.09
C GLU A 22 -27.04 29.67 -36.07
N THR A 23 -27.44 30.40 -35.03
CA THR A 23 -28.43 31.45 -35.11
C THR A 23 -28.03 32.59 -34.20
N GLY A 24 -27.88 33.76 -34.81
CA GLY A 24 -27.42 34.97 -34.17
C GLY A 24 -28.38 35.50 -33.10
N LEU A 25 -27.81 36.00 -32.04
CA LEU A 25 -28.41 36.96 -31.14
C LEU A 25 -27.40 38.01 -30.69
N SER A 26 -27.81 39.25 -30.80
CA SER A 26 -27.16 40.50 -30.50
C SER A 26 -26.49 40.58 -29.15
N ASN A 27 -25.31 41.18 -29.13
CA ASN A 27 -24.49 41.56 -27.98
C ASN A 27 -25.23 42.58 -27.07
N PRO A 28 -25.36 42.35 -25.78
CA PRO A 28 -25.51 43.42 -24.79
C PRO A 28 -24.19 43.66 -24.02
N SER A 29 -23.85 44.95 -24.05
CA SER A 29 -22.87 45.72 -23.31
C SER A 29 -22.18 45.08 -22.06
N SER A 30 -20.87 45.19 -22.15
CA SER A 30 -19.84 45.35 -21.10
C SER A 30 -20.33 45.77 -19.70
N ASP A 31 -20.41 44.78 -18.79
CA ASP A 31 -20.15 44.93 -17.37
C ASP A 31 -19.82 43.56 -16.80
N VAL A 32 -18.57 43.10 -17.06
CA VAL A 32 -18.04 41.92 -16.40
C VAL A 32 -17.33 42.41 -15.13
N PRO A 33 -17.82 42.08 -13.93
CA PRO A 33 -17.08 42.41 -12.71
C PRO A 33 -15.72 41.76 -12.74
N ASN A 34 -14.70 42.58 -12.49
CA ASN A 34 -13.30 42.24 -12.40
C ASN A 34 -13.12 41.00 -11.53
N LYS A 35 -12.76 39.85 -12.13
CA LYS A 35 -12.46 38.63 -11.38
C LYS A 35 -11.30 38.94 -10.44
N PRO A 36 -11.39 38.52 -9.14
CA PRO A 36 -10.29 38.69 -8.21
C PRO A 36 -9.05 38.03 -8.77
N ASN A 37 -7.94 38.77 -8.73
CA ASN A 37 -6.60 38.37 -9.08
C ASN A 37 -6.29 37.00 -8.45
N ARG A 38 -6.31 35.93 -9.24
CA ARG A 38 -5.85 34.62 -8.80
C ARG A 38 -4.33 34.77 -8.61
N SER A 39 -3.92 34.94 -7.37
CA SER A 39 -2.52 34.72 -6.96
C SER A 39 -2.01 33.48 -7.69
N GLY A 40 -0.90 33.62 -8.39
CA GLY A 40 -0.31 32.56 -9.23
C GLY A 40 -0.23 31.23 -8.47
N PRO A 41 -0.19 30.09 -9.17
CA PRO A 41 -0.21 28.79 -8.53
C PRO A 41 0.84 28.72 -7.45
N ALA A 42 0.39 28.46 -6.22
CA ALA A 42 1.31 28.18 -5.11
C ALA A 42 2.35 27.16 -5.61
N LYS A 43 3.63 27.40 -5.38
CA LYS A 43 4.72 26.49 -5.78
C LYS A 43 4.46 25.13 -5.10
N THR A 44 3.75 24.24 -5.78
CA THR A 44 3.49 22.89 -5.32
C THR A 44 4.81 22.13 -5.34
N LYS A 45 5.14 21.49 -4.22
CA LYS A 45 6.32 20.61 -4.15
C LYS A 45 6.15 19.45 -5.14
N PRO A 46 7.22 18.99 -5.77
CA PRO A 46 7.19 17.77 -6.59
C PRO A 46 6.61 16.60 -5.80
N ILE A 47 5.76 15.79 -6.42
CA ILE A 47 5.10 14.66 -5.73
C ILE A 47 6.11 13.71 -5.09
N ALA A 48 7.25 13.47 -5.73
CA ALA A 48 8.32 12.64 -5.19
C ALA A 48 8.87 13.17 -3.85
N GLU A 49 9.04 14.50 -3.71
CA GLU A 49 9.49 15.12 -2.47
C GLU A 49 8.44 14.99 -1.36
N VAL A 50 7.15 15.15 -1.71
CA VAL A 50 6.04 14.96 -0.77
C VAL A 50 5.99 13.52 -0.27
N LEU A 51 6.12 12.55 -1.17
CA LEU A 51 6.11 11.12 -0.82
C LEU A 51 7.32 10.76 0.05
N ALA A 52 8.52 11.21 -0.33
CA ALA A 52 9.73 10.98 0.45
C ALA A 52 9.63 11.57 1.87
N SER A 53 9.12 12.81 1.99
CA SER A 53 8.87 13.45 3.28
C SER A 53 7.87 12.67 4.14
N LYS A 54 6.77 12.19 3.56
CA LYS A 54 5.78 11.40 4.31
C LYS A 54 6.35 10.05 4.79
N LEU A 55 7.13 9.37 3.96
CA LEU A 55 7.78 8.11 4.34
C LEU A 55 8.80 8.32 5.47
N SER A 56 9.59 9.39 5.42
CA SER A 56 10.60 9.70 6.43
C SER A 56 10.00 10.21 7.75
N ALA A 57 8.85 10.88 7.71
CA ALA A 57 8.18 11.43 8.89
C ALA A 57 7.37 10.38 9.68
N THR A 58 7.21 9.16 9.14
CA THR A 58 6.45 8.12 9.83
C THR A 58 7.29 7.56 10.98
N ASN A 59 6.89 7.87 12.22
CA ASN A 59 7.48 7.24 13.40
C ASN A 59 6.97 5.80 13.50
N ILE A 60 7.87 4.85 13.51
CA ILE A 60 7.54 3.41 13.60
C ILE A 60 7.87 2.95 15.02
N GLU A 61 6.81 2.61 15.75
CA GLU A 61 6.93 2.05 17.10
C GLU A 61 7.49 0.62 17.04
N THR A 62 8.23 0.22 18.06
CA THR A 62 8.69 -1.16 18.20
C THR A 62 7.51 -2.10 18.49
N GLY A 63 7.55 -3.32 17.97
CA GLY A 63 6.49 -4.29 18.19
C GLY A 63 6.11 -5.09 16.96
N LEU A 64 4.97 -5.76 17.04
CA LEU A 64 4.42 -6.57 15.97
C LEU A 64 3.43 -5.75 15.14
N HIS A 65 3.79 -5.48 13.89
CA HIS A 65 2.94 -4.77 12.94
C HIS A 65 2.18 -5.73 12.04
N ILE A 66 0.86 -5.66 12.06
CA ILE A 66 -0.02 -6.44 11.18
C ILE A 66 -0.26 -5.60 9.93
N VAL A 67 0.43 -5.93 8.85
CA VAL A 67 0.46 -5.08 7.65
C VAL A 67 -0.35 -5.70 6.52
N ALA A 68 -1.40 -5.01 6.09
CA ALA A 68 -2.14 -5.38 4.89
C ALA A 68 -1.29 -5.16 3.63
N THR A 69 -1.29 -6.15 2.74
CA THR A 69 -0.60 -6.10 1.45
C THR A 69 -1.58 -6.03 0.29
N PRO A 70 -1.19 -5.48 -0.86
CA PRO A 70 -2.05 -5.33 -2.02
C PRO A 70 -2.67 -6.65 -2.50
N ILE A 71 -3.90 -6.57 -3.01
CA ILE A 71 -4.62 -7.67 -3.65
C ILE A 71 -4.58 -7.44 -5.16
N GLY A 72 -3.74 -8.19 -5.88
CA GLY A 72 -3.66 -8.15 -7.35
C GLY A 72 -2.75 -7.07 -7.94
N ASN A 73 -2.78 -5.83 -7.41
CA ASN A 73 -1.97 -4.72 -7.91
C ASN A 73 -1.04 -4.16 -6.84
N LEU A 74 0.28 -4.27 -7.03
CA LEU A 74 1.27 -3.77 -6.06
C LEU A 74 1.13 -2.27 -5.78
N SER A 75 0.68 -1.47 -6.74
CA SER A 75 0.51 -0.02 -6.58
C SER A 75 -0.55 0.38 -5.55
N ASP A 76 -1.40 -0.54 -5.12
CA ASP A 76 -2.43 -0.29 -4.10
C ASP A 76 -1.88 -0.35 -2.66
N ILE A 77 -0.58 -0.47 -2.48
CA ILE A 77 0.04 -0.42 -1.15
C ILE A 77 -0.07 0.98 -0.53
N THR A 78 -0.39 1.05 0.74
CA THR A 78 -0.42 2.34 1.44
C THR A 78 0.99 2.84 1.76
N LEU A 79 1.19 4.17 1.78
CA LEU A 79 2.47 4.77 2.18
C LEU A 79 2.89 4.33 3.58
N ARG A 80 1.95 4.18 4.51
CA ARG A 80 2.22 3.71 5.86
C ARG A 80 2.72 2.27 5.87
N ALA A 81 2.13 1.40 5.04
CA ALA A 81 2.60 0.02 4.89
C ALA A 81 4.04 -0.02 4.36
N VAL A 82 4.36 0.79 3.34
CA VAL A 82 5.74 0.89 2.82
C VAL A 82 6.70 1.38 3.91
N ALA A 83 6.32 2.42 4.67
CA ALA A 83 7.16 2.96 5.75
C ALA A 83 7.46 1.89 6.82
N VAL A 84 6.45 1.17 7.28
CA VAL A 84 6.59 0.09 8.26
C VAL A 84 7.46 -1.04 7.72
N LEU A 85 7.20 -1.52 6.51
CA LEU A 85 7.96 -2.61 5.90
C LEU A 85 9.44 -2.25 5.66
N ARG A 86 9.74 -0.97 5.37
CA ARG A 86 11.12 -0.49 5.23
C ARG A 86 11.86 -0.36 6.56
N ALA A 87 11.15 -0.01 7.62
CA ALA A 87 11.71 0.14 8.97
C ALA A 87 11.78 -1.20 9.74
N ALA A 88 11.06 -2.22 9.30
CA ALA A 88 11.04 -3.51 9.99
C ALA A 88 12.39 -4.21 9.96
N ASP A 89 12.79 -4.81 11.08
CA ASP A 89 13.97 -5.66 11.21
C ASP A 89 13.76 -7.03 10.55
N ALA A 90 12.50 -7.48 10.51
CA ALA A 90 12.11 -8.68 9.78
C ALA A 90 10.64 -8.63 9.34
N ILE A 91 10.33 -9.40 8.31
CA ILE A 91 8.98 -9.58 7.78
C ILE A 91 8.63 -11.06 7.85
N ALA A 92 7.66 -11.42 8.70
CA ALA A 92 7.07 -12.74 8.77
C ALA A 92 6.00 -12.87 7.67
N CYS A 93 6.10 -13.89 6.83
CA CYS A 93 5.22 -14.08 5.67
C CYS A 93 5.02 -15.56 5.36
N GLU A 94 3.90 -15.91 4.77
CA GLU A 94 3.57 -17.29 4.42
C GLU A 94 4.48 -17.81 3.30
N ASP A 95 4.53 -17.13 2.15
CA ASP A 95 5.43 -17.46 1.04
C ASP A 95 6.49 -16.35 0.83
N THR A 96 7.74 -16.70 1.12
CA THR A 96 8.87 -15.78 0.93
C THR A 96 9.15 -15.47 -0.55
N ARG A 97 8.73 -16.33 -1.50
CA ARG A 97 8.90 -16.10 -2.94
C ARG A 97 7.94 -15.03 -3.42
N VAL A 98 6.68 -15.07 -2.98
CA VAL A 98 5.68 -14.04 -3.28
C VAL A 98 6.13 -12.70 -2.70
N LYS A 99 6.62 -12.67 -1.46
CA LYS A 99 7.10 -11.44 -0.81
C LYS A 99 8.45 -10.97 -1.35
N GLY A 100 9.20 -11.82 -2.04
CA GLY A 100 10.40 -11.41 -2.79
C GLY A 100 10.10 -10.33 -3.84
N LYS A 101 8.97 -10.43 -4.55
CA LYS A 101 8.52 -9.39 -5.50
C LYS A 101 8.23 -8.06 -4.80
N LEU A 102 7.46 -8.10 -3.71
CA LEU A 102 7.19 -6.91 -2.90
C LEU A 102 8.48 -6.28 -2.37
N LYS A 103 9.42 -7.11 -1.90
CA LYS A 103 10.72 -6.67 -1.40
C LYS A 103 11.52 -5.91 -2.48
N THR A 104 11.58 -6.45 -3.69
CA THR A 104 12.28 -5.82 -4.82
C THR A 104 11.59 -4.52 -5.24
N GLU A 105 10.27 -4.52 -5.39
CA GLU A 105 9.48 -3.37 -5.85
C GLU A 105 9.66 -2.15 -4.95
N TYR A 106 9.65 -2.36 -3.62
CA TYR A 106 9.72 -1.25 -2.64
C TYR A 106 11.09 -1.08 -1.99
N GLY A 107 12.12 -1.78 -2.48
CA GLY A 107 13.48 -1.67 -1.95
C GLY A 107 13.57 -2.04 -0.47
N LEU A 108 12.87 -3.10 -0.03
CA LEU A 108 12.86 -3.52 1.36
C LEU A 108 14.16 -4.28 1.67
N THR A 109 14.80 -3.95 2.79
CA THR A 109 16.04 -4.61 3.25
C THR A 109 15.78 -5.69 4.29
N ALA A 110 14.62 -5.65 4.96
CA ALA A 110 14.23 -6.57 6.02
C ALA A 110 14.40 -8.05 5.64
N LYS A 111 14.80 -8.87 6.61
CA LYS A 111 14.90 -10.33 6.44
C LYS A 111 13.49 -10.94 6.38
N LEU A 112 13.23 -11.77 5.36
CA LEU A 112 11.99 -12.55 5.30
C LEU A 112 12.10 -13.78 6.22
N ILE A 113 11.06 -14.00 7.02
CA ILE A 113 10.91 -15.16 7.89
C ILE A 113 9.72 -15.97 7.40
N PRO A 114 9.91 -17.20 6.90
CA PRO A 114 8.79 -18.07 6.57
C PRO A 114 7.95 -18.33 7.82
N TYR A 115 6.66 -17.99 7.76
CA TYR A 115 5.74 -18.18 8.87
C TYR A 115 4.39 -18.66 8.34
N HIS A 116 4.15 -19.97 8.43
CA HIS A 116 2.95 -20.64 7.94
C HIS A 116 2.49 -21.69 8.97
N GLU A 117 1.31 -22.25 8.80
CA GLU A 117 0.67 -23.16 9.76
C GLU A 117 1.60 -24.30 10.23
N HIS A 118 2.31 -24.92 9.28
CA HIS A 118 3.18 -26.06 9.60
C HIS A 118 4.45 -25.73 10.37
N ASN A 119 4.86 -24.46 10.44
CA ASN A 119 6.08 -24.06 11.13
C ASN A 119 5.85 -23.08 12.28
N ALA A 120 4.62 -22.59 12.46
CA ALA A 120 4.28 -21.56 13.44
C ALA A 120 4.78 -21.88 14.85
N ASP A 121 4.54 -23.10 15.34
CA ASP A 121 4.97 -23.51 16.69
C ASP A 121 6.48 -23.45 16.90
N ARG A 122 7.25 -23.79 15.87
CA ARG A 122 8.71 -23.76 15.89
C ARG A 122 9.26 -22.33 15.75
N VAL A 123 8.62 -21.48 14.96
CA VAL A 123 9.15 -20.15 14.60
C VAL A 123 8.69 -19.07 15.59
N THR A 124 7.47 -19.18 16.14
CA THR A 124 6.90 -18.20 17.08
C THR A 124 7.84 -17.85 18.25
N PRO A 125 8.47 -18.80 18.96
CA PRO A 125 9.35 -18.45 20.08
C PRO A 125 10.52 -17.54 19.68
N GLY A 126 11.08 -17.74 18.48
CA GLY A 126 12.15 -16.92 17.92
C GLY A 126 11.69 -15.50 17.60
N ILE A 127 10.51 -15.36 17.00
CA ILE A 127 9.90 -14.05 16.72
C ILE A 127 9.62 -13.30 18.03
N ILE A 128 9.02 -13.95 19.01
CA ILE A 128 8.71 -13.35 20.31
C ILE A 128 9.98 -12.87 21.02
N LYS A 129 11.07 -13.65 20.98
CA LYS A 129 12.36 -13.24 21.55
C LYS A 129 12.87 -11.95 20.92
N ARG A 130 12.81 -11.82 19.61
CA ARG A 130 13.22 -10.62 18.86
C ARG A 130 12.35 -9.41 19.20
N LEU A 131 11.02 -9.57 19.24
CA LEU A 131 10.08 -8.52 19.65
C LEU A 131 10.37 -8.03 21.07
N LYS A 132 10.68 -8.93 22.01
CA LYS A 132 11.07 -8.57 23.39
C LYS A 132 12.42 -7.86 23.47
N SER A 133 13.31 -8.05 22.51
CA SER A 133 14.56 -7.28 22.42
C SER A 133 14.40 -5.90 21.78
N GLY A 134 13.16 -5.47 21.49
CA GLY A 134 12.86 -4.16 20.95
C GLY A 134 12.89 -4.09 19.43
N GLU A 135 12.92 -5.23 18.73
CA GLU A 135 12.84 -5.25 17.28
C GLU A 135 11.41 -4.97 16.77
N THR A 136 11.32 -4.41 15.59
CA THR A 136 10.08 -4.21 14.84
C THR A 136 9.90 -5.33 13.83
N ILE A 137 8.84 -6.11 13.97
CA ILE A 137 8.55 -7.22 13.05
C ILE A 137 7.20 -6.99 12.38
N ALA A 138 7.18 -7.04 11.05
CA ALA A 138 5.95 -6.99 10.27
C ALA A 138 5.44 -8.41 10.00
N LEU A 139 4.15 -8.64 10.22
CA LEU A 139 3.44 -9.83 9.76
C LEU A 139 2.62 -9.46 8.53
N VAL A 140 2.80 -10.18 7.45
CA VAL A 140 2.07 -9.99 6.19
C VAL A 140 1.46 -11.32 5.72
N SER A 141 0.27 -11.27 5.13
CA SER A 141 -0.33 -12.38 4.39
C SER A 141 0.03 -12.31 2.91
N ASP A 142 -0.30 -13.33 2.13
CA ASP A 142 -0.03 -13.32 0.69
C ASP A 142 -0.79 -12.22 -0.05
N ALA A 143 -2.00 -11.89 0.39
CA ALA A 143 -2.77 -10.75 -0.07
C ALA A 143 -3.73 -10.27 1.01
N GLY A 144 -3.97 -8.96 1.06
CA GLY A 144 -4.90 -8.36 2.00
C GLY A 144 -4.37 -8.27 3.42
N THR A 145 -5.28 -8.30 4.40
CA THR A 145 -4.97 -8.18 5.82
C THR A 145 -4.67 -9.56 6.43
N PRO A 146 -3.53 -9.74 7.13
CA PRO A 146 -3.27 -10.94 7.91
C PRO A 146 -4.38 -11.19 8.95
N LEU A 147 -4.49 -12.42 9.47
CA LEU A 147 -5.44 -12.87 10.49
C LEU A 147 -6.86 -13.24 9.99
N VAL A 148 -7.13 -13.11 8.71
CA VAL A 148 -8.40 -13.61 8.12
C VAL A 148 -8.36 -15.14 8.02
N SER A 149 -7.16 -15.71 7.86
CA SER A 149 -6.87 -17.13 7.95
C SER A 149 -5.60 -17.34 8.78
N ASP A 150 -5.61 -18.32 9.68
CA ASP A 150 -4.46 -18.68 10.51
C ASP A 150 -3.21 -19.01 9.63
N PRO A 151 -1.97 -18.61 9.93
CA PRO A 151 -1.28 -18.80 11.21
C PRO A 151 -1.04 -17.52 12.02
N GLY A 152 -1.29 -16.35 11.46
CA GLY A 152 -1.02 -15.08 12.12
C GLY A 152 -1.70 -14.91 13.47
N TYR A 153 -2.90 -15.50 13.64
CA TYR A 153 -3.62 -15.46 14.91
C TYR A 153 -2.81 -16.03 16.09
N ARG A 154 -2.06 -17.13 15.89
CA ARG A 154 -1.23 -17.72 16.94
C ARG A 154 -0.11 -16.79 17.40
N LEU A 155 0.55 -16.13 16.44
CA LEU A 155 1.60 -15.16 16.75
C LEU A 155 1.04 -13.97 17.53
N VAL A 156 -0.07 -13.40 17.06
CA VAL A 156 -0.75 -12.28 17.72
C VAL A 156 -1.19 -12.66 19.14
N LYS A 157 -1.84 -13.79 19.31
CA LYS A 157 -2.26 -14.28 20.62
C LYS A 157 -1.06 -14.44 21.56
N THR A 158 0.04 -15.02 21.08
CA THR A 158 1.26 -15.20 21.88
C THR A 158 1.90 -13.86 22.23
N ALA A 159 1.95 -12.91 21.28
CA ALA A 159 2.49 -11.57 21.52
C ALA A 159 1.67 -10.81 22.58
N LEU A 160 0.34 -10.86 22.51
CA LEU A 160 -0.57 -10.28 23.52
C LEU A 160 -0.30 -10.84 24.93
N HIS A 161 -0.14 -12.17 25.07
CA HIS A 161 0.17 -12.79 26.35
C HIS A 161 1.57 -12.46 26.89
N LYS A 162 2.40 -11.79 26.11
CA LYS A 162 3.76 -11.37 26.46
C LYS A 162 3.91 -9.87 26.53
N ASP A 163 2.80 -9.13 26.57
CA ASP A 163 2.73 -7.66 26.66
C ASP A 163 3.49 -6.95 25.52
N ILE A 164 3.53 -7.57 24.34
CA ILE A 164 4.14 -6.99 23.15
C ILE A 164 3.10 -6.11 22.44
N SER A 165 3.50 -4.90 22.09
CA SER A 165 2.66 -3.96 21.32
C SER A 165 2.30 -4.56 19.96
N ILE A 166 1.00 -4.48 19.60
CA ILE A 166 0.48 -4.91 18.30
C ILE A 166 -0.14 -3.71 17.60
N ILE A 167 0.38 -3.40 16.42
CA ILE A 167 -0.01 -2.24 15.65
C ILE A 167 -0.63 -2.68 14.33
N SER A 168 -1.87 -2.27 14.07
CA SER A 168 -2.54 -2.53 12.79
C SER A 168 -2.18 -1.48 11.75
N VAL A 169 -1.84 -1.95 10.54
CA VAL A 169 -1.54 -1.13 9.36
C VAL A 169 -2.50 -1.56 8.25
N PRO A 170 -3.69 -0.92 8.18
CA PRO A 170 -4.70 -1.26 7.21
C PRO A 170 -4.23 -1.00 5.78
N GLY A 171 -4.80 -1.76 4.85
CA GLY A 171 -4.61 -1.61 3.42
C GLY A 171 -5.73 -0.84 2.73
N ALA A 172 -5.66 -0.83 1.39
CA ALA A 172 -6.71 -0.37 0.52
C ALA A 172 -7.79 -1.46 0.36
#